data_248d9741c099189576b45a25ea374248
#
_entry.id   248d9741c099189576b45a25ea374248
#
_cell.length_a   1.000
_cell.length_b   1.000
_cell.length_c   1.000
_cell.angle_alpha   90.00
_cell.angle_beta   90.00
_cell.angle_gamma   90.00
#
_symmetry.space_group_name_H-M   'P 1'
#
loop_
_entity.id
_entity.type
_entity.pdbx_description
1 polymer ?
#
loop_
_entity_poly.entity_id
_entity_poly.type
_entity_poly.pdbx_seq_one_letter_code
_entity_poly.pdbx_strand_id
1 'polypeptide(L)'
;MKPIRMYLFGTRWIDFYGVAIWFAQSRKWPAHVGCYFAMEDGSHVGFQAQHKVPGMKYGGFVSFDFAEYQKRYHGWKAKLTGKKMWVRYIDLTDDQLLAKYLKCKRLERDVLGYAHTQVFGKLIHERLGFPMQRDPRYVDCSESMAMVMAEDTPEYDVRDSENTNFDSVSPSELWANLHAALAE
;
A
#
# COMPACT_ATOMS: atom_id res chain seq x y z
N MET A 1 -10.87 -10.35 17.87
CA MET A 1 -9.39 -10.27 17.87
C MET A 1 -9.01 -8.80 17.72
N LYS A 2 -8.19 -8.29 18.63
CA LYS A 2 -7.74 -6.90 18.67
C LYS A 2 -6.35 -6.80 18.04
N PRO A 3 -6.06 -5.77 17.18
CA PRO A 3 -4.70 -5.50 16.75
C PRO A 3 -3.88 -4.94 17.91
N ILE A 4 -2.59 -5.33 18.01
CA ILE A 4 -1.65 -4.85 19.03
C ILE A 4 -0.49 -4.07 18.47
N ARG A 5 -0.20 -4.22 17.17
CA ARG A 5 0.83 -3.45 16.45
C ARG A 5 0.51 -3.36 14.97
N MET A 6 0.92 -2.25 14.35
CA MET A 6 0.86 -2.06 12.91
C MET A 6 2.24 -1.93 12.29
N TYR A 7 2.38 -2.51 11.11
CA TYR A 7 3.58 -2.40 10.29
C TYR A 7 3.19 -2.06 8.86
N LEU A 8 3.97 -1.21 8.22
CA LEU A 8 3.94 -1.06 6.78
C LEU A 8 4.96 -1.98 6.14
N PHE A 9 4.64 -2.50 4.98
CA PHE A 9 5.60 -3.19 4.14
C PHE A 9 5.64 -2.59 2.75
N GLY A 10 6.86 -2.54 2.20
CA GLY A 10 7.08 -2.23 0.80
C GLY A 10 7.74 -3.40 0.11
N THR A 11 7.40 -3.66 -1.15
CA THR A 11 7.96 -4.77 -1.88
C THR A 11 8.56 -4.35 -3.22
N ARG A 12 9.55 -5.10 -3.64
CA ARG A 12 10.14 -5.06 -4.97
C ARG A 12 9.77 -6.33 -5.73
N TRP A 13 9.14 -6.15 -6.88
CA TRP A 13 8.86 -7.22 -7.83
C TRP A 13 9.56 -6.93 -9.15
N ILE A 14 10.06 -7.97 -9.79
CA ILE A 14 10.60 -7.88 -11.15
C ILE A 14 9.63 -8.60 -12.08
N ASP A 15 8.41 -8.08 -12.18
CA ASP A 15 7.45 -8.38 -13.23
C ASP A 15 7.13 -7.10 -14.03
N PHE A 16 6.30 -7.23 -15.04
CA PHE A 16 5.95 -6.11 -15.92
C PHE A 16 5.38 -4.92 -15.15
N TYR A 17 4.47 -5.17 -14.18
CA TYR A 17 3.86 -4.11 -13.37
C TYR A 17 4.86 -3.46 -12.42
N GLY A 18 5.66 -4.26 -11.71
CA GLY A 18 6.66 -3.76 -10.78
C GLY A 18 7.72 -2.91 -11.49
N VAL A 19 8.15 -3.32 -12.69
CA VAL A 19 9.09 -2.56 -13.52
C VAL A 19 8.46 -1.29 -14.05
N ALA A 20 7.21 -1.32 -14.51
CA ALA A 20 6.49 -0.14 -15.00
C ALA A 20 6.33 0.91 -13.91
N ILE A 21 5.90 0.50 -12.69
CA ILE A 21 5.77 1.39 -11.54
C ILE A 21 7.13 1.96 -11.13
N TRP A 22 8.17 1.12 -11.06
CA TRP A 22 9.53 1.57 -10.75
C TRP A 22 10.04 2.62 -11.74
N PHE A 23 9.76 2.43 -13.03
CA PHE A 23 10.13 3.39 -14.06
C PHE A 23 9.33 4.69 -13.92
N ALA A 24 8.02 4.60 -13.64
CA ALA A 24 7.14 5.74 -13.44
C ALA A 24 7.62 6.63 -12.30
N GLN A 25 7.97 6.05 -11.16
CA GLN A 25 8.43 6.79 -9.97
C GLN A 25 9.95 7.07 -9.98
N SER A 26 10.48 7.40 -11.15
CA SER A 26 11.88 7.82 -11.36
C SER A 26 12.91 6.81 -10.82
N ARG A 27 12.64 5.52 -11.00
CA ARG A 27 13.47 4.38 -10.60
C ARG A 27 13.66 4.21 -9.09
N LYS A 28 12.70 4.66 -8.28
CA LYS A 28 12.70 4.47 -6.82
C LYS A 28 11.94 3.21 -6.41
N TRP A 29 12.25 2.66 -5.25
CA TRP A 29 11.55 1.55 -4.61
C TRP A 29 10.96 1.99 -3.28
N PRO A 30 9.89 1.35 -2.78
CA PRO A 30 9.20 0.16 -3.30
C PRO A 30 8.29 0.45 -4.50
N ALA A 31 7.94 -0.61 -5.25
CA ALA A 31 6.94 -0.54 -6.32
C ALA A 31 5.53 -0.93 -5.83
N HIS A 32 5.42 -1.47 -4.63
CA HIS A 32 4.16 -1.84 -4.01
C HIS A 32 4.25 -1.66 -2.50
N VAL A 33 3.16 -1.25 -1.89
CA VAL A 33 3.03 -1.04 -0.44
C VAL A 33 1.75 -1.70 0.08
N GLY A 34 1.80 -2.07 1.35
CA GLY A 34 0.68 -2.58 2.11
C GLY A 34 0.96 -2.47 3.60
N CYS A 35 0.04 -2.94 4.43
CA CYS A 35 0.25 -3.00 5.87
C CYS A 35 -0.09 -4.38 6.43
N TYR A 36 0.38 -4.65 7.63
CA TYR A 36 -0.12 -5.78 8.42
C TYR A 36 -0.22 -5.40 9.89
N PHE A 37 -1.09 -6.11 10.56
CA PHE A 37 -1.33 -5.98 11.99
C PHE A 37 -0.91 -7.29 12.69
N ALA A 38 -0.11 -7.16 13.75
CA ALA A 38 0.06 -8.23 14.71
C ALA A 38 -1.17 -8.24 15.62
N MET A 39 -1.75 -9.41 15.83
CA MET A 39 -2.99 -9.59 16.60
C MET A 39 -2.68 -10.20 17.96
N GLU A 40 -3.60 -10.05 18.94
CA GLU A 40 -3.47 -10.59 20.30
C GLU A 40 -3.24 -12.10 20.33
N ASP A 41 -3.76 -12.85 19.37
CA ASP A 41 -3.61 -14.30 19.27
C ASP A 41 -2.29 -14.75 18.60
N GLY A 42 -1.41 -13.80 18.28
CA GLY A 42 -0.13 -14.03 17.61
C GLY A 42 -0.23 -14.16 16.09
N SER A 43 -1.42 -14.08 15.51
CA SER A 43 -1.57 -14.07 14.05
C SER A 43 -1.14 -12.72 13.45
N HIS A 44 -0.81 -12.72 12.15
CA HIS A 44 -0.48 -11.52 11.40
C HIS A 44 -1.40 -11.35 10.20
N VAL A 45 -2.27 -10.35 10.26
CA VAL A 45 -3.25 -10.05 9.21
C VAL A 45 -2.72 -8.94 8.33
N GLY A 46 -2.40 -9.26 7.07
CA GLY A 46 -1.97 -8.29 6.06
C GLY A 46 -3.13 -7.71 5.28
N PHE A 47 -2.95 -6.48 4.75
CA PHE A 47 -3.89 -5.81 3.86
C PHE A 47 -3.13 -5.12 2.73
N GLN A 48 -3.63 -5.25 1.53
CA GLN A 48 -3.08 -4.58 0.33
C GLN A 48 -4.10 -4.52 -0.81
N ALA A 49 -3.95 -3.54 -1.70
CA ALA A 49 -4.65 -3.57 -2.98
C ALA A 49 -3.85 -4.44 -3.97
N GLN A 50 -4.52 -5.38 -4.63
CA GLN A 50 -3.92 -6.30 -5.61
C GLN A 50 -4.67 -6.29 -6.93
N HIS A 51 -3.92 -6.33 -8.03
CA HIS A 51 -4.48 -6.40 -9.39
C HIS A 51 -5.02 -7.79 -9.75
N LYS A 52 -4.56 -8.84 -9.09
CA LYS A 52 -5.05 -10.22 -9.26
C LYS A 52 -5.36 -10.83 -7.90
N VAL A 53 -6.62 -11.17 -7.71
CA VAL A 53 -7.11 -11.90 -6.54
C VAL A 53 -7.93 -13.08 -7.05
N PRO A 54 -7.65 -14.32 -6.62
CA PRO A 54 -8.46 -15.47 -6.99
C PRO A 54 -9.94 -15.21 -6.69
N GLY A 55 -10.80 -15.45 -7.68
CA GLY A 55 -12.25 -15.22 -7.56
C GLY A 55 -12.72 -13.78 -7.80
N MET A 56 -11.83 -12.81 -7.96
CA MET A 56 -12.17 -11.42 -8.27
C MET A 56 -11.76 -11.05 -9.70
N LYS A 57 -12.71 -10.56 -10.50
CA LYS A 57 -12.48 -10.18 -11.91
C LYS A 57 -11.49 -9.02 -12.05
N TYR A 58 -11.54 -8.07 -11.13
CA TYR A 58 -10.81 -6.80 -11.23
C TYR A 58 -9.77 -6.60 -10.11
N GLY A 59 -9.41 -7.67 -9.38
CA GLY A 59 -8.59 -7.51 -8.18
C GLY A 59 -9.35 -6.80 -7.06
N GLY A 60 -8.65 -6.12 -6.15
CA GLY A 60 -9.28 -5.36 -5.07
C GLY A 60 -8.37 -5.16 -3.87
N PHE A 61 -8.95 -4.58 -2.82
CA PHE A 61 -8.31 -4.47 -1.51
C PHE A 61 -8.66 -5.72 -0.69
N VAL A 62 -7.65 -6.44 -0.23
CA VAL A 62 -7.85 -7.77 0.38
C VAL A 62 -7.01 -7.95 1.63
N SER A 63 -7.52 -8.77 2.55
CA SER A 63 -6.75 -9.32 3.67
C SER A 63 -6.11 -10.65 3.31
N PHE A 64 -5.00 -10.98 3.97
CA PHE A 64 -4.27 -12.23 3.77
C PHE A 64 -3.43 -12.57 5.02
N ASP A 65 -3.00 -13.82 5.12
CA ASP A 65 -2.02 -14.24 6.11
C ASP A 65 -0.64 -13.67 5.74
N PHE A 66 -0.15 -12.72 6.55
CA PHE A 66 1.12 -12.06 6.28
C PHE A 66 2.32 -13.00 6.43
N ALA A 67 2.27 -13.96 7.34
CA ALA A 67 3.36 -14.92 7.51
C ALA A 67 3.55 -15.80 6.27
N GLU A 68 2.47 -16.26 5.65
CA GLU A 68 2.50 -16.97 4.37
C GLU A 68 2.95 -16.07 3.21
N TYR A 69 2.50 -14.82 3.20
CA TYR A 69 2.92 -13.86 2.17
C TYR A 69 4.41 -13.56 2.24
N GLN A 70 4.94 -13.36 3.45
CA GLN A 70 6.35 -13.05 3.70
C GLN A 70 7.29 -14.16 3.20
N LYS A 71 6.88 -15.42 3.25
CA LYS A 71 7.67 -16.56 2.73
C LYS A 71 8.06 -16.39 1.25
N ARG A 72 7.26 -15.67 0.46
CA ARG A 72 7.52 -15.39 -0.97
C ARG A 72 8.75 -14.51 -1.22
N TYR A 73 9.20 -13.78 -0.18
CA TYR A 73 10.33 -12.85 -0.23
C TYR A 73 11.58 -13.37 0.46
N HIS A 74 11.51 -14.58 1.01
CA HIS A 74 12.63 -15.25 1.65
C HIS A 74 13.14 -16.45 0.83
N GLY A 75 14.38 -16.85 1.12
CA GLY A 75 15.00 -18.00 0.51
C GLY A 75 15.69 -17.71 -0.83
N TRP A 76 16.24 -18.76 -1.43
CA TRP A 76 17.06 -18.67 -2.63
C TRP A 76 16.29 -18.24 -3.88
N LYS A 77 15.02 -18.68 -4.02
CA LYS A 77 14.14 -18.27 -5.14
C LYS A 77 13.88 -16.77 -5.14
N ALA A 78 13.63 -16.18 -3.96
CA ALA A 78 13.45 -14.74 -3.82
C ALA A 78 14.73 -13.98 -4.21
N LYS A 79 15.90 -14.47 -3.78
CA LYS A 79 17.20 -13.89 -4.15
C LYS A 79 17.44 -13.93 -5.65
N LEU A 80 17.20 -15.05 -6.31
CA LEU A 80 17.34 -15.20 -7.77
C LEU A 80 16.42 -14.27 -8.56
N THR A 81 15.17 -14.11 -8.09
CA THR A 81 14.18 -13.24 -8.75
C THR A 81 14.30 -11.77 -8.33
N GLY A 82 15.28 -11.42 -7.50
CA GLY A 82 15.47 -10.05 -7.00
C GLY A 82 14.31 -9.50 -6.16
N LYS A 83 13.44 -10.37 -5.65
CA LYS A 83 12.35 -10.00 -4.76
C LYS A 83 12.90 -9.55 -3.42
N LYS A 84 12.41 -8.40 -2.94
CA LYS A 84 12.74 -7.87 -1.62
C LYS A 84 11.50 -7.36 -0.93
N MET A 85 11.50 -7.42 0.40
CA MET A 85 10.50 -6.81 1.26
C MET A 85 11.20 -5.97 2.31
N TRP A 86 10.66 -4.79 2.53
CA TRP A 86 11.03 -3.91 3.63
C TRP A 86 9.83 -3.81 4.57
N VAL A 87 10.07 -3.76 5.87
CA VAL A 87 9.02 -3.65 6.89
C VAL A 87 9.39 -2.50 7.81
N ARG A 88 8.40 -1.71 8.20
CA ARG A 88 8.50 -0.61 9.15
C ARG A 88 7.42 -0.71 10.20
N TYR A 89 7.80 -0.57 11.44
CA TYR A 89 6.88 -0.39 12.55
C TYR A 89 6.31 1.04 12.49
N ILE A 90 5.02 1.17 12.81
CA ILE A 90 4.33 2.45 12.97
C ILE A 90 3.90 2.55 14.43
N ASP A 91 4.39 3.59 15.09
CA ASP A 91 4.04 3.87 16.48
C ASP A 91 2.67 4.55 16.53
N LEU A 92 1.71 3.91 17.18
CA LEU A 92 0.32 4.32 17.23
C LEU A 92 -0.25 4.08 18.62
N THR A 93 -1.14 4.95 19.06
CA THR A 93 -1.98 4.66 20.23
C THR A 93 -2.96 3.54 19.93
N ASP A 94 -3.52 2.92 20.96
CA ASP A 94 -4.51 1.84 20.81
C ASP A 94 -5.72 2.25 19.97
N ASP A 95 -6.19 3.50 20.13
CA ASP A 95 -7.35 4.02 19.39
C ASP A 95 -7.01 4.25 17.91
N GLN A 96 -5.86 4.83 17.62
CA GLN A 96 -5.35 5.01 16.25
C GLN A 96 -5.14 3.66 15.55
N LEU A 97 -4.56 2.70 16.27
CA LEU A 97 -4.35 1.36 15.76
C LEU A 97 -5.66 0.66 15.38
N LEU A 98 -6.66 0.76 16.26
CA LEU A 98 -7.99 0.22 16.01
C LEU A 98 -8.68 0.93 14.84
N ALA A 99 -8.62 2.25 14.77
CA ALA A 99 -9.18 3.04 13.68
C ALA A 99 -8.61 2.62 12.32
N LYS A 100 -7.29 2.45 12.22
CA LYS A 100 -6.63 2.01 10.98
C LYS A 100 -7.01 0.57 10.61
N TYR A 101 -7.11 -0.33 11.58
CA TYR A 101 -7.57 -1.69 11.32
C TYR A 101 -9.02 -1.70 10.78
N LEU A 102 -9.91 -0.94 11.40
CA LEU A 102 -11.30 -0.79 10.95
C LEU A 102 -11.38 -0.11 9.58
N LYS A 103 -10.47 0.84 9.27
CA LYS A 103 -10.37 1.43 7.93
C LYS A 103 -10.00 0.37 6.89
N CYS A 104 -9.02 -0.48 7.17
CA CYS A 104 -8.67 -1.59 6.28
C CYS A 104 -9.87 -2.52 6.04
N LYS A 105 -10.63 -2.85 7.10
CA LYS A 105 -11.83 -3.67 6.97
C LYS A 105 -12.95 -3.00 6.16
N ARG A 106 -13.11 -1.69 6.28
CA ARG A 106 -14.04 -0.93 5.43
C ARG A 106 -13.61 -0.95 3.96
N LEU A 107 -12.34 -0.70 3.68
CA LEU A 107 -11.81 -0.76 2.30
C LEU A 107 -11.98 -2.16 1.69
N GLU A 108 -11.71 -3.23 2.45
CA GLU A 108 -11.90 -4.61 1.99
C GLU A 108 -13.35 -4.88 1.55
N ARG A 109 -14.33 -4.29 2.23
CA ARG A 109 -15.76 -4.45 1.92
C ARG A 109 -16.22 -3.53 0.77
N ASP A 110 -15.75 -2.29 0.75
CA ASP A 110 -16.35 -1.21 -0.05
C ASP A 110 -15.63 -1.02 -1.40
N VAL A 111 -14.37 -1.47 -1.53
CA VAL A 111 -13.59 -1.37 -2.77
C VAL A 111 -13.99 -2.48 -3.74
N LEU A 112 -14.41 -2.10 -4.95
CA LEU A 112 -14.87 -3.03 -5.99
C LEU A 112 -13.73 -3.65 -6.80
N GLY A 113 -12.54 -3.03 -6.81
CA GLY A 113 -11.44 -3.55 -7.61
C GLY A 113 -10.15 -2.75 -7.50
N TYR A 114 -9.14 -3.21 -8.23
CA TYR A 114 -7.85 -2.55 -8.35
C TYR A 114 -7.87 -1.52 -9.48
N ALA A 115 -7.32 -0.35 -9.22
CA ALA A 115 -7.31 0.78 -10.16
C ALA A 115 -6.23 0.64 -11.25
N HIS A 116 -6.36 -0.36 -12.12
CA HIS A 116 -5.40 -0.62 -13.20
C HIS A 116 -5.15 0.60 -14.10
N THR A 117 -6.22 1.29 -14.49
CA THR A 117 -6.14 2.47 -15.34
C THR A 117 -5.47 3.65 -14.64
N GLN A 118 -5.60 3.76 -13.33
CA GLN A 118 -4.98 4.83 -12.55
C GLN A 118 -3.46 4.63 -12.44
N VAL A 119 -2.96 3.40 -12.33
CA VAL A 119 -1.51 3.14 -12.33
C VAL A 119 -0.86 3.64 -13.62
N PHE A 120 -1.48 3.36 -14.77
CA PHE A 120 -1.02 3.89 -16.05
C PHE A 120 -1.31 5.39 -16.21
N GLY A 121 -2.45 5.85 -15.69
CA GLY A 121 -2.84 7.25 -15.66
C GLY A 121 -1.86 8.13 -14.90
N LYS A 122 -1.41 7.68 -13.72
CA LYS A 122 -0.35 8.37 -12.96
C LYS A 122 0.92 8.56 -13.79
N LEU A 123 1.35 7.51 -14.49
CA LEU A 123 2.52 7.55 -15.36
C LEU A 123 2.37 8.57 -16.48
N ILE A 124 1.19 8.64 -17.10
CA ILE A 124 0.87 9.59 -18.17
C ILE A 124 0.71 11.00 -17.61
N HIS A 125 0.05 11.15 -16.46
CA HIS A 125 -0.14 12.44 -15.79
C HIS A 125 1.20 13.07 -15.38
N GLU A 126 2.06 12.33 -14.69
CA GLU A 126 3.37 12.80 -14.25
C GLU A 126 4.29 13.18 -15.43
N ARG A 127 4.14 12.52 -16.57
CA ARG A 127 5.00 12.76 -17.74
C ARG A 127 4.45 13.75 -18.75
N LEU A 128 3.14 13.84 -18.88
CA LEU A 128 2.46 14.55 -19.96
C LEU A 128 1.39 15.56 -19.48
N GLY A 129 1.11 15.62 -18.16
CA GLY A 129 0.16 16.56 -17.57
C GLY A 129 -1.31 16.29 -17.90
N PHE A 130 -1.67 15.11 -18.41
CA PHE A 130 -3.07 14.79 -18.71
C PHE A 130 -3.89 14.57 -17.44
N PRO A 131 -5.12 15.11 -17.34
CA PRO A 131 -5.96 14.91 -16.16
C PRO A 131 -6.33 13.44 -15.99
N MET A 132 -6.22 12.94 -14.75
CA MET A 132 -6.66 11.60 -14.41
C MET A 132 -8.16 11.58 -14.12
N GLN A 133 -8.87 10.60 -14.70
CA GLN A 133 -10.22 10.28 -14.27
C GLN A 133 -10.17 9.27 -13.12
N ARG A 134 -10.85 9.61 -12.02
CA ARG A 134 -10.93 8.76 -10.83
C ARG A 134 -12.28 8.08 -10.73
N ASP A 135 -12.28 6.78 -10.44
CA ASP A 135 -13.42 6.07 -9.90
C ASP A 135 -13.10 5.67 -8.45
N PRO A 136 -13.75 6.27 -7.43
CA PRO A 136 -13.44 6.03 -6.01
C PRO A 136 -13.73 4.60 -5.57
N ARG A 137 -14.38 3.79 -6.40
CA ARG A 137 -14.62 2.36 -6.15
C ARG A 137 -13.42 1.48 -6.46
N TYR A 138 -12.40 2.05 -7.08
CA TYR A 138 -11.16 1.34 -7.42
C TYR A 138 -9.98 2.07 -6.77
N VAL A 139 -9.09 1.32 -6.14
CA VAL A 139 -7.90 1.87 -5.49
C VAL A 139 -6.65 1.15 -5.94
N ASP A 140 -5.53 1.86 -5.94
CA ASP A 140 -4.21 1.24 -6.06
C ASP A 140 -3.57 1.03 -4.66
N CYS A 141 -2.37 0.44 -4.64
CA CYS A 141 -1.72 0.08 -3.38
C CYS A 141 -1.27 1.30 -2.57
N SER A 142 -0.77 2.35 -3.21
CA SER A 142 -0.31 3.55 -2.50
C SER A 142 -1.47 4.43 -2.05
N GLU A 143 -2.49 4.59 -2.88
CA GLU A 143 -3.71 5.32 -2.53
C GLU A 143 -4.40 4.69 -1.32
N SER A 144 -4.63 3.37 -1.34
CA SER A 144 -5.28 2.68 -0.24
C SER A 144 -4.49 2.79 1.07
N MET A 145 -3.16 2.71 1.01
CA MET A 145 -2.31 2.88 2.20
C MET A 145 -2.26 4.32 2.67
N ALA A 146 -2.23 5.31 1.79
CA ALA A 146 -2.32 6.71 2.15
C ALA A 146 -3.64 7.02 2.88
N MET A 147 -4.76 6.48 2.40
CA MET A 147 -6.07 6.59 3.07
C MET A 147 -6.07 5.94 4.46
N VAL A 148 -5.41 4.79 4.62
CA VAL A 148 -5.27 4.12 5.92
C VAL A 148 -4.39 4.94 6.86
N MET A 149 -3.29 5.47 6.36
CA MET A 149 -2.34 6.23 7.19
C MET A 149 -2.90 7.58 7.64
N ALA A 150 -3.68 8.26 6.84
CA ALA A 150 -4.32 9.54 7.20
C ALA A 150 -5.48 9.39 8.21
N GLU A 151 -6.02 8.19 8.43
CA GLU A 151 -7.15 7.97 9.35
C GLU A 151 -6.71 8.21 10.80
N ASP A 152 -7.25 9.25 11.43
CA ASP A 152 -6.98 9.65 12.82
C ASP A 152 -5.50 9.97 13.15
N THR A 153 -4.68 10.25 12.13
CA THR A 153 -3.26 10.61 12.30
C THR A 153 -2.85 11.64 11.25
N PRO A 154 -3.15 12.93 11.48
CA PRO A 154 -2.81 13.98 10.53
C PRO A 154 -1.30 14.09 10.23
N GLU A 155 -0.44 13.66 11.15
CA GLU A 155 1.00 13.59 10.97
C GLU A 155 1.46 12.58 9.91
N TYR A 156 0.62 11.61 9.58
CA TYR A 156 0.85 10.63 8.51
C TYR A 156 0.07 10.92 7.24
N ASP A 157 -0.63 12.05 7.19
CA ASP A 157 -1.34 12.49 5.99
C ASP A 157 -0.32 13.00 4.96
N VAL A 158 -0.18 12.26 3.88
CA VAL A 158 0.76 12.58 2.80
C VAL A 158 0.20 13.56 1.77
N ARG A 159 -1.03 14.05 1.98
CA ARG A 159 -1.61 15.11 1.16
C ARG A 159 -0.99 16.44 1.59
N ASP A 160 -0.45 17.17 0.65
CA ASP A 160 -0.07 18.57 0.85
C ASP A 160 -1.22 19.53 0.49
N SER A 161 -1.01 20.82 0.69
CA SER A 161 -1.99 21.87 0.39
C SER A 161 -2.34 21.97 -1.10
N GLU A 162 -1.50 21.47 -1.98
CA GLU A 162 -1.71 21.48 -3.43
C GLU A 162 -2.32 20.16 -3.90
N ASN A 163 -2.10 19.07 -3.15
CA ASN A 163 -2.51 17.73 -3.49
C ASN A 163 -3.59 17.20 -2.54
N THR A 164 -4.83 17.57 -2.81
CA THR A 164 -5.99 17.18 -1.97
C THR A 164 -6.42 15.73 -2.12
N ASN A 165 -5.81 14.98 -3.05
CA ASN A 165 -6.21 13.62 -3.40
C ASN A 165 -5.10 12.61 -3.11
N PHE A 166 -5.47 11.45 -2.58
CA PHE A 166 -4.55 10.32 -2.40
C PHE A 166 -4.09 9.68 -3.71
N ASP A 167 -4.73 10.00 -4.83
CA ASP A 167 -4.54 9.37 -6.13
C ASP A 167 -3.16 9.62 -6.73
N SER A 168 -2.52 10.73 -6.39
CA SER A 168 -1.21 11.12 -6.92
C SER A 168 -0.04 10.51 -6.14
N VAL A 169 -0.28 9.97 -4.94
CA VAL A 169 0.78 9.43 -4.09
C VAL A 169 1.34 8.14 -4.68
N SER A 170 2.62 8.13 -5.03
CA SER A 170 3.31 6.91 -5.46
C SER A 170 3.76 6.04 -4.26
N PRO A 171 3.96 4.72 -4.45
CA PRO A 171 4.48 3.86 -3.39
C PRO A 171 5.79 4.34 -2.77
N SER A 172 6.69 4.90 -3.59
CA SER A 172 7.98 5.41 -3.11
C SER A 172 7.87 6.73 -2.35
N GLU A 173 6.94 7.60 -2.71
CA GLU A 173 6.64 8.85 -1.99
C GLU A 173 6.01 8.55 -0.64
N LEU A 174 4.97 7.71 -0.61
CA LEU A 174 4.37 7.27 0.64
C LEU A 174 5.42 6.68 1.58
N TRP A 175 6.30 5.82 1.05
CA TRP A 175 7.37 5.20 1.82
C TRP A 175 8.40 6.20 2.35
N ALA A 176 8.75 7.21 1.56
CA ALA A 176 9.70 8.25 1.94
C ALA A 176 9.11 9.22 2.98
N ASN A 177 7.88 9.68 2.78
CA ASN A 177 7.20 10.63 3.67
C ASN A 177 6.98 10.02 5.07
N LEU A 178 6.57 8.75 5.13
CA LEU A 178 6.47 8.02 6.39
C LEU A 178 7.84 7.76 7.04
N HIS A 179 8.93 7.84 6.29
CA HIS A 179 10.28 7.77 6.88
C HIS A 179 10.67 9.06 7.57
N ALA A 180 10.32 10.18 7.00
CA ALA A 180 10.60 11.49 7.59
C ALA A 180 9.82 11.66 8.91
N ALA A 181 8.54 11.31 8.92
CA ALA A 181 7.68 11.38 10.11
C ALA A 181 8.07 10.44 11.26
N LEU A 182 8.83 9.37 10.98
CA LEU A 182 9.29 8.40 11.99
C LEU A 182 10.74 8.70 12.48
N ALA A 183 11.40 9.68 11.89
CA ALA A 183 12.77 10.04 12.23
C ALA A 183 12.86 11.24 13.20
N GLU A 184 11.73 11.89 13.50
CA GLU A 184 11.57 12.94 14.51
C GLU A 184 11.15 12.35 15.86
#